data_29771a3240d73cbd2322d039421077f5
#
_entry.id   29771a3240d73cbd2322d039421077f5
#
_cell.length_a   1.000
_cell.length_b   1.000
_cell.length_c   1.000
_cell.angle_alpha   90.00
_cell.angle_beta   90.00
_cell.angle_gamma   90.00
#
_symmetry.space_group_name_H-M   'P 1'
#
loop_
_entity.id
_entity.type
_entity.pdbx_description
1 polymer ?
#
loop_
_entity_poly.entity_id
_entity_poly.type
_entity_poly.pdbx_seq_one_letter_code
_entity_poly.pdbx_strand_id
1 'polypeptide(L)'
;MSKTIQLLTCLLLLALPIAAQQKSGTLKLKPYTFENSKGEKVDSEFGALSVPEKRGDPNSNLIELAFVRFKSTSKNPGPPIVYLAGGPGGSGIGTATGSRFPLFMALREIGDVIAFDQRGTGYSKPNLGCYEQLKMPLDVAPSRAVAVEELRKNARGCIEYWRDIQRVDLTGYNTNESADDLEDLRKALGAKQISLWSISYGTHLALTTMRRHPQSIHRAILAGTEGPDHTYKLPSNVQKHLEDLAALIKADPEIGKDIPDFLGLMKSVFDRLDAQPQTVEVMDPRTKQNVKVIVNKFVLQYIVANNIGTTVTANFPALFYRASKGDFTNPAQVWLNISRQELGSAMSYMMDCASGQTAVRREQIAREAKETLLEDISNFPFPEICEEWKAPDLGDQFRSPVIANVPVLFISGTLDARTPISNAEEYRKGFPNSTHIIIEGAVHSDPLFLSSPKIKDGMLEFLKGQPVTVTKIAAPPMKFAPLEKK
;
A
#
# COMPACT_ATOMS: atom_id res chain seq x y z
N MET A 1 61.64 46.10 46.54
CA MET A 1 60.36 45.42 46.94
C MET A 1 59.59 45.13 45.66
N SER A 2 59.74 43.92 45.11
CA SER A 2 59.07 43.48 43.91
C SER A 2 57.87 42.55 44.31
N LYS A 3 56.64 42.93 43.94
CA LYS A 3 55.46 42.14 44.18
C LYS A 3 55.13 41.27 42.94
N THR A 4 55.40 40.01 43.06
CA THR A 4 55.03 38.99 42.05
C THR A 4 53.53 38.67 42.16
N ILE A 5 52.73 38.95 41.11
CA ILE A 5 51.33 38.61 41.04
C ILE A 5 51.26 37.24 40.35
N GLN A 6 50.83 36.20 41.09
CA GLN A 6 50.49 34.86 40.50
C GLN A 6 49.09 34.93 39.96
N LEU A 7 48.97 34.75 38.63
CA LEU A 7 47.72 34.56 37.95
C LEU A 7 47.30 33.05 38.06
N LEU A 8 46.21 32.77 38.78
CA LEU A 8 45.62 31.45 38.88
C LEU A 8 44.64 31.28 37.71
N THR A 9 45.03 30.51 36.71
CA THR A 9 44.16 30.19 35.58
C THR A 9 43.29 29.02 35.97
N CYS A 10 42.00 29.27 36.29
CA CYS A 10 40.98 28.22 36.45
C CYS A 10 40.56 27.69 35.10
N LEU A 11 40.98 26.45 34.74
CA LEU A 11 40.44 25.69 33.62
C LEU A 11 39.07 25.17 34.01
N LEU A 12 37.99 25.79 33.53
CA LEU A 12 36.65 25.22 33.55
C LEU A 12 36.58 24.11 32.46
N LEU A 13 36.69 22.88 32.86
CA LEU A 13 36.32 21.72 32.04
C LEU A 13 34.79 21.70 31.87
N LEU A 14 34.32 22.23 30.76
CA LEU A 14 32.94 22.03 30.29
C LEU A 14 32.78 20.54 29.92
N ALA A 15 32.25 19.75 30.84
CA ALA A 15 31.76 18.40 30.56
C ALA A 15 30.52 18.54 29.65
N LEU A 16 30.70 18.47 28.34
CA LEU A 16 29.61 18.28 27.41
C LEU A 16 28.94 16.91 27.76
N PRO A 17 27.62 16.87 27.92
CA PRO A 17 26.95 15.58 28.10
C PRO A 17 27.21 14.76 26.83
N ILE A 18 27.92 13.64 26.96
CA ILE A 18 28.02 12.62 25.93
C ILE A 18 26.60 12.06 25.80
N ALA A 19 25.86 12.51 24.77
CA ALA A 19 24.59 11.89 24.41
C ALA A 19 24.89 10.41 24.19
N ALA A 20 24.33 9.54 25.04
CA ALA A 20 24.51 8.10 24.91
C ALA A 20 24.05 7.68 23.52
N GLN A 21 24.98 7.23 22.68
CA GLN A 21 24.71 6.81 21.33
C GLN A 21 23.66 5.69 21.39
N GLN A 22 22.52 5.92 20.77
CA GLN A 22 21.41 4.96 20.76
C GLN A 22 21.91 3.68 20.07
N LYS A 23 21.65 2.51 20.70
CA LYS A 23 22.05 1.21 20.12
C LYS A 23 20.92 0.61 19.31
N SER A 24 21.26 -0.10 18.24
CA SER A 24 20.30 -0.93 17.51
C SER A 24 19.58 -1.89 18.46
N GLY A 25 18.27 -2.12 18.23
CA GLY A 25 17.41 -2.96 19.09
C GLY A 25 16.91 -2.24 20.34
N THR A 26 17.24 -0.96 20.55
CA THR A 26 16.72 -0.19 21.69
C THR A 26 15.24 0.09 21.47
N LEU A 27 14.39 -0.42 22.39
CA LEU A 27 12.96 -0.17 22.40
C LEU A 27 12.60 0.83 23.51
N LYS A 28 11.89 1.89 23.15
CA LYS A 28 11.28 2.84 24.09
C LYS A 28 9.77 2.67 24.03
N LEU A 29 9.16 2.48 25.18
CA LEU A 29 7.70 2.42 25.34
C LEU A 29 7.25 3.52 26.29
N LYS A 30 6.19 4.23 25.94
CA LYS A 30 5.56 5.25 26.81
C LYS A 30 4.06 5.08 26.81
N PRO A 31 3.39 5.33 27.96
CA PRO A 31 1.93 5.37 28.01
C PRO A 31 1.40 6.34 26.96
N TYR A 32 0.33 5.94 26.28
CA TYR A 32 -0.29 6.72 25.22
C TYR A 32 -1.80 6.49 25.21
N THR A 33 -2.58 7.56 25.17
CA THR A 33 -4.02 7.46 24.92
C THR A 33 -4.25 7.57 23.43
N PHE A 34 -4.57 6.44 22.79
CA PHE A 34 -4.92 6.41 21.39
C PHE A 34 -6.34 6.91 21.20
N GLU A 35 -6.56 7.73 20.17
CA GLU A 35 -7.88 8.25 19.78
C GLU A 35 -8.12 7.95 18.30
N ASN A 36 -9.26 7.31 17.99
CA ASN A 36 -9.65 7.05 16.61
C ASN A 36 -10.37 8.26 15.99
N SER A 37 -10.68 8.18 14.69
CA SER A 37 -11.35 9.26 13.94
C SER A 37 -12.78 9.58 14.42
N LYS A 38 -13.36 8.75 15.27
CA LYS A 38 -14.67 8.96 15.89
C LYS A 38 -14.59 9.52 17.32
N GLY A 39 -13.38 9.79 17.83
CA GLY A 39 -13.14 10.28 19.19
C GLY A 39 -13.16 9.20 20.26
N GLU A 40 -13.19 7.90 19.88
CA GLU A 40 -13.08 6.80 20.85
C GLU A 40 -11.64 6.70 21.35
N LYS A 41 -11.46 6.65 22.67
CA LYS A 41 -10.15 6.62 23.34
C LYS A 41 -9.88 5.25 23.94
N VAL A 42 -8.63 4.82 23.85
CA VAL A 42 -8.16 3.58 24.47
C VAL A 42 -6.76 3.76 25.04
N ASP A 43 -6.52 3.24 26.24
CA ASP A 43 -5.19 3.18 26.82
C ASP A 43 -4.31 2.22 26.02
N SER A 44 -3.14 2.71 25.67
CA SER A 44 -2.19 2.01 24.81
C SER A 44 -0.76 2.40 25.19
N GLU A 45 0.21 1.94 24.41
CA GLU A 45 1.59 2.36 24.51
C GLU A 45 2.09 2.78 23.14
N PHE A 46 2.76 3.93 23.06
CA PHE A 46 3.51 4.32 21.88
C PHE A 46 4.93 3.77 21.99
N GLY A 47 5.32 3.00 20.99
CA GLY A 47 6.63 2.38 20.86
C GLY A 47 7.50 3.05 19.82
N ALA A 48 8.80 3.13 20.10
CA ALA A 48 9.83 3.55 19.18
C ALA A 48 11.00 2.57 19.26
N LEU A 49 11.26 1.87 18.15
CA LEU A 49 12.33 0.88 18.02
C LEU A 49 13.44 1.43 17.13
N SER A 50 14.68 1.43 17.63
CA SER A 50 15.84 1.82 16.83
C SER A 50 16.41 0.63 16.07
N VAL A 51 16.53 0.76 14.76
CA VAL A 51 17.11 -0.25 13.86
C VAL A 51 18.11 0.37 12.90
N PRO A 52 19.05 -0.41 12.31
CA PRO A 52 19.92 0.12 11.26
C PRO A 52 19.09 0.56 10.05
N GLU A 53 19.41 1.69 9.45
CA GLU A 53 18.81 2.12 8.18
C GLU A 53 19.11 1.10 7.07
N LYS A 54 20.36 0.59 7.04
CA LYS A 54 20.82 -0.43 6.10
C LYS A 54 21.66 -1.48 6.83
N ARG A 55 21.15 -2.69 6.96
CA ARG A 55 21.88 -3.80 7.56
C ARG A 55 23.05 -4.21 6.67
N GLY A 56 24.12 -4.68 7.30
CA GLY A 56 25.35 -5.03 6.60
C GLY A 56 26.30 -3.86 6.35
N ASP A 57 25.88 -2.60 6.53
CA ASP A 57 26.75 -1.42 6.55
C ASP A 57 27.12 -1.08 8.00
N PRO A 58 28.41 -1.23 8.42
CA PRO A 58 28.85 -0.90 9.78
C PRO A 58 28.71 0.58 10.12
N ASN A 59 28.62 1.47 9.13
CA ASN A 59 28.47 2.92 9.30
C ASN A 59 27.02 3.37 9.11
N SER A 60 26.06 2.44 9.02
CA SER A 60 24.65 2.76 8.82
C SER A 60 24.11 3.67 9.93
N ASN A 61 23.35 4.68 9.56
CA ASN A 61 22.54 5.44 10.50
C ASN A 61 21.54 4.49 11.22
N LEU A 62 21.07 4.95 12.38
CA LEU A 62 19.91 4.34 13.03
C LEU A 62 18.66 5.13 12.65
N ILE A 63 17.61 4.40 12.33
CA ILE A 63 16.27 4.92 12.11
C ILE A 63 15.35 4.49 13.25
N GLU A 64 14.21 5.17 13.41
CA GLU A 64 13.25 4.90 14.46
C GLU A 64 11.94 4.39 13.86
N LEU A 65 11.54 3.18 14.24
CA LEU A 65 10.28 2.57 13.81
C LEU A 65 9.23 2.80 14.88
N ALA A 66 8.12 3.41 14.50
CA ALA A 66 7.02 3.76 15.39
C ALA A 66 5.91 2.70 15.36
N PHE A 67 5.26 2.50 16.49
CA PHE A 67 4.05 1.68 16.58
C PHE A 67 3.19 2.08 17.78
N VAL A 68 1.91 1.70 17.73
CA VAL A 68 1.03 1.73 18.88
C VAL A 68 0.72 0.30 19.28
N ARG A 69 0.94 -0.03 20.55
CA ARG A 69 0.61 -1.32 21.14
C ARG A 69 -0.67 -1.21 21.96
N PHE A 70 -1.70 -1.90 21.54
CA PHE A 70 -2.93 -2.12 22.27
C PHE A 70 -2.80 -3.42 23.07
N LYS A 71 -2.72 -3.31 24.40
CA LYS A 71 -2.53 -4.47 25.26
C LYS A 71 -3.69 -5.46 25.17
N SER A 72 -3.36 -6.72 25.25
CA SER A 72 -4.34 -7.80 25.31
C SER A 72 -5.33 -7.63 26.45
N THR A 73 -6.56 -8.06 26.22
CA THR A 73 -7.61 -8.19 27.24
C THR A 73 -7.67 -9.60 27.83
N SER A 74 -6.91 -10.55 27.26
CA SER A 74 -6.81 -11.93 27.75
C SER A 74 -5.98 -12.03 29.03
N LYS A 75 -6.39 -12.89 29.96
CA LYS A 75 -5.58 -13.25 31.13
C LYS A 75 -4.33 -14.05 30.74
N ASN A 76 -4.37 -14.77 29.64
CA ASN A 76 -3.27 -15.57 29.09
C ASN A 76 -3.03 -15.16 27.63
N PRO A 77 -2.36 -14.03 27.38
CA PRO A 77 -2.16 -13.53 26.03
C PRO A 77 -1.29 -14.47 25.20
N GLY A 78 -1.69 -14.69 23.97
CA GLY A 78 -0.90 -15.35 22.94
C GLY A 78 0.19 -14.43 22.37
N PRO A 79 0.87 -14.87 21.28
CA PRO A 79 1.85 -14.05 20.59
C PRO A 79 1.28 -12.71 20.13
N PRO A 80 2.06 -11.61 20.19
CA PRO A 80 1.64 -10.32 19.67
C PRO A 80 1.23 -10.40 18.20
N ILE A 81 0.21 -9.63 17.81
CA ILE A 81 -0.30 -9.53 16.46
C ILE A 81 0.19 -8.21 15.87
N VAL A 82 1.00 -8.27 14.82
CA VAL A 82 1.54 -7.09 14.13
C VAL A 82 0.73 -6.84 12.86
N TYR A 83 0.11 -5.66 12.78
CA TYR A 83 -0.60 -5.23 11.57
C TYR A 83 0.38 -4.61 10.57
N LEU A 84 0.34 -5.11 9.32
CA LEU A 84 1.16 -4.66 8.20
C LEU A 84 0.27 -4.00 7.14
N ALA A 85 0.37 -2.70 7.05
CA ALA A 85 -0.37 -1.91 6.05
C ALA A 85 0.13 -2.19 4.63
N GLY A 86 -0.75 -1.99 3.66
CA GLY A 86 -0.45 -2.06 2.23
C GLY A 86 0.14 -0.76 1.68
N GLY A 87 0.09 -0.63 0.39
CA GLY A 87 0.59 0.50 -0.39
C GLY A 87 1.53 0.00 -1.48
N PRO A 88 2.88 -0.06 -1.26
CA PRO A 88 3.66 0.27 -0.06
C PRO A 88 3.52 1.73 0.39
N GLY A 89 3.85 1.99 1.67
CA GLY A 89 3.83 3.35 2.24
C GLY A 89 2.65 3.65 3.17
N GLY A 90 1.71 2.73 3.34
CA GLY A 90 0.60 2.88 4.28
C GLY A 90 1.06 2.85 5.74
N SER A 91 0.41 3.66 6.60
CA SER A 91 0.64 3.69 8.04
C SER A 91 -0.26 2.69 8.76
N GLY A 92 0.32 1.83 9.60
CA GLY A 92 -0.42 0.96 10.49
C GLY A 92 -1.15 1.73 11.59
N ILE A 93 -0.48 2.74 12.17
CA ILE A 93 -1.08 3.63 13.18
C ILE A 93 -2.23 4.42 12.54
N GLY A 94 -2.03 4.97 11.32
CA GLY A 94 -3.07 5.66 10.58
C GLY A 94 -4.25 4.75 10.25
N THR A 95 -4.03 3.49 9.89
CA THR A 95 -5.11 2.51 9.67
C THR A 95 -5.92 2.25 10.93
N ALA A 96 -5.26 2.18 12.09
CA ALA A 96 -5.94 1.97 13.37
C ALA A 96 -6.84 3.15 13.74
N THR A 97 -6.62 4.38 13.24
CA THR A 97 -7.54 5.51 13.48
C THR A 97 -8.84 5.39 12.68
N GLY A 98 -8.86 4.60 11.62
CA GLY A 98 -9.97 4.50 10.66
C GLY A 98 -11.01 3.42 10.97
N SER A 99 -11.68 2.98 9.91
CA SER A 99 -12.77 1.99 9.91
C SER A 99 -12.38 0.62 10.50
N ARG A 100 -11.10 0.26 10.48
CA ARG A 100 -10.59 -1.00 11.03
C ARG A 100 -10.34 -0.97 12.54
N PHE A 101 -10.48 0.16 13.22
CA PHE A 101 -10.29 0.25 14.68
C PHE A 101 -11.02 -0.85 15.47
N PRO A 102 -12.29 -1.19 15.18
CA PRO A 102 -12.98 -2.28 15.88
C PRO A 102 -12.28 -3.65 15.76
N LEU A 103 -11.58 -3.92 14.64
CA LEU A 103 -10.80 -5.15 14.48
C LEU A 103 -9.55 -5.13 15.36
N PHE A 104 -8.83 -4.00 15.43
CA PHE A 104 -7.70 -3.87 16.35
C PHE A 104 -8.16 -4.15 17.80
N MET A 105 -9.35 -3.67 18.18
CA MET A 105 -9.89 -3.90 19.52
C MET A 105 -10.32 -5.36 19.73
N ALA A 106 -10.95 -5.99 18.73
CA ALA A 106 -11.39 -7.39 18.83
C ALA A 106 -10.22 -8.36 18.96
N LEU A 107 -9.15 -8.16 18.19
CA LEU A 107 -8.00 -9.05 18.19
C LEU A 107 -7.21 -9.03 19.52
N ARG A 108 -7.43 -8.04 20.39
CA ARG A 108 -6.87 -7.99 21.76
C ARG A 108 -7.28 -9.16 22.65
N GLU A 109 -8.34 -9.88 22.31
CA GLU A 109 -8.70 -11.11 23.05
C GLU A 109 -7.68 -12.25 22.84
N ILE A 110 -6.86 -12.17 21.78
CA ILE A 110 -5.84 -13.16 21.43
C ILE A 110 -4.48 -12.79 22.05
N GLY A 111 -4.02 -11.57 21.84
CA GLY A 111 -2.70 -11.08 22.22
C GLY A 111 -2.63 -9.56 22.14
N ASP A 112 -1.46 -8.99 22.42
CA ASP A 112 -1.22 -7.58 22.15
C ASP A 112 -1.38 -7.32 20.65
N VAL A 113 -2.03 -6.20 20.27
CA VAL A 113 -2.19 -5.82 18.88
C VAL A 113 -1.33 -4.59 18.60
N ILE A 114 -0.48 -4.69 17.59
CA ILE A 114 0.52 -3.68 17.25
C ILE A 114 0.17 -3.06 15.92
N ALA A 115 -0.22 -1.78 15.94
CA ALA A 115 -0.35 -0.95 14.75
C ALA A 115 1.04 -0.42 14.39
N PHE A 116 1.70 -1.05 13.42
CA PHE A 116 3.11 -0.82 13.10
C PHE A 116 3.27 0.07 11.87
N ASP A 117 4.06 1.13 12.01
CA ASP A 117 4.51 1.96 10.89
C ASP A 117 5.86 1.44 10.38
N GLN A 118 5.86 0.95 9.15
CA GLN A 118 7.05 0.42 8.50
C GLN A 118 8.10 1.54 8.33
N ARG A 119 9.37 1.18 8.06
CA ARG A 119 10.43 2.15 7.77
C ARG A 119 10.01 3.13 6.68
N GLY A 120 10.24 4.41 6.87
CA GLY A 120 9.89 5.45 5.91
C GLY A 120 8.40 5.84 5.86
N THR A 121 7.56 5.36 6.78
CA THR A 121 6.12 5.64 6.78
C THR A 121 5.61 6.20 8.11
N GLY A 122 4.46 6.86 8.06
CA GLY A 122 3.69 7.27 9.23
C GLY A 122 4.51 8.07 10.24
N TYR A 123 4.56 7.58 11.48
CA TYR A 123 5.32 8.18 12.58
C TYR A 123 6.75 7.64 12.69
N SER A 124 7.16 6.67 11.86
CA SER A 124 8.55 6.22 11.76
C SER A 124 9.45 7.34 11.23
N LYS A 125 10.70 7.36 11.64
CA LYS A 125 11.66 8.40 11.27
C LYS A 125 12.91 7.81 10.61
N PRO A 126 13.30 8.38 9.44
CA PRO A 126 12.60 9.44 8.72
C PRO A 126 11.28 8.95 8.10
N ASN A 127 10.32 9.88 7.90
CA ASN A 127 9.15 9.65 7.06
C ASN A 127 9.48 10.16 5.65
N LEU A 128 9.55 9.25 4.68
CA LEU A 128 10.06 9.55 3.35
C LEU A 128 9.00 10.15 2.40
N GLY A 129 8.22 11.13 2.85
CA GLY A 129 7.29 11.86 2.00
C GLY A 129 7.99 12.70 0.92
N CYS A 130 7.42 12.74 -0.27
CA CYS A 130 7.83 13.62 -1.37
C CYS A 130 6.75 14.68 -1.55
N TYR A 131 6.95 15.84 -0.92
CA TYR A 131 5.93 16.89 -0.77
C TYR A 131 5.87 17.86 -1.96
N GLU A 132 6.77 17.72 -2.92
CA GLU A 132 6.74 18.55 -4.13
C GLU A 132 5.58 18.14 -5.03
N GLN A 133 4.79 19.13 -5.46
CA GLN A 133 3.64 18.89 -6.31
C GLN A 133 4.07 18.66 -7.76
N LEU A 134 3.43 17.70 -8.41
CA LEU A 134 3.51 17.52 -9.85
C LEU A 134 3.05 18.79 -10.57
N LYS A 135 3.64 19.04 -11.73
CA LYS A 135 3.29 20.16 -12.63
C LYS A 135 3.07 19.63 -14.02
N MET A 136 2.17 18.64 -14.16
CA MET A 136 1.89 18.08 -15.48
C MET A 136 1.29 19.16 -16.37
N PRO A 137 1.74 19.30 -17.64
CA PRO A 137 1.19 20.27 -18.57
C PRO A 137 -0.27 19.94 -18.90
N LEU A 138 -1.15 20.94 -18.88
CA LEU A 138 -2.57 20.79 -19.19
C LEU A 138 -2.89 21.11 -20.67
N ASP A 139 -1.99 21.81 -21.34
CA ASP A 139 -2.07 22.26 -22.75
C ASP A 139 -1.40 21.30 -23.74
N VAL A 140 -0.76 20.25 -23.25
CA VAL A 140 -0.18 19.17 -24.03
C VAL A 140 -1.03 17.92 -23.85
N ALA A 141 -1.27 17.17 -24.93
CA ALA A 141 -1.99 15.90 -24.86
C ALA A 141 -1.27 14.92 -23.90
N PRO A 142 -1.92 14.48 -22.82
CA PRO A 142 -1.29 13.56 -21.87
C PRO A 142 -0.89 12.25 -22.55
N SER A 143 0.31 11.77 -22.21
CA SER A 143 0.79 10.47 -22.67
C SER A 143 1.65 9.83 -21.57
N ARG A 144 1.89 8.52 -21.70
CA ARG A 144 2.80 7.81 -20.79
C ARG A 144 4.17 8.51 -20.74
N ALA A 145 4.74 8.88 -21.88
CA ALA A 145 6.05 9.53 -21.94
C ALA A 145 6.08 10.89 -21.22
N VAL A 146 5.08 11.76 -21.47
CA VAL A 146 4.96 13.07 -20.81
C VAL A 146 4.79 12.90 -19.31
N ALA A 147 3.93 11.98 -18.88
CA ALA A 147 3.67 11.75 -17.47
C ALA A 147 4.89 11.15 -16.73
N VAL A 148 5.60 10.20 -17.36
CA VAL A 148 6.84 9.63 -16.80
C VAL A 148 7.90 10.71 -16.62
N GLU A 149 8.10 11.60 -17.59
CA GLU A 149 9.12 12.64 -17.48
C GLU A 149 8.83 13.62 -16.33
N GLU A 150 7.57 14.03 -16.13
CA GLU A 150 7.21 14.87 -14.98
C GLU A 150 7.37 14.13 -13.64
N LEU A 151 7.03 12.84 -13.60
CA LEU A 151 7.26 12.02 -12.42
C LEU A 151 8.75 11.86 -12.11
N ARG A 152 9.60 11.63 -13.14
CA ARG A 152 11.06 11.55 -12.98
C ARG A 152 11.64 12.85 -12.47
N LYS A 153 11.19 13.98 -12.96
CA LYS A 153 11.62 15.31 -12.50
C LYS A 153 11.34 15.52 -11.01
N ASN A 154 10.12 15.18 -10.58
CA ASN A 154 9.76 15.26 -9.15
C ASN A 154 10.54 14.23 -8.32
N ALA A 155 10.77 13.02 -8.85
CA ALA A 155 11.58 11.99 -8.20
C ALA A 155 13.01 12.49 -7.94
N ARG A 156 13.65 13.15 -8.92
CA ARG A 156 14.99 13.74 -8.76
C ARG A 156 15.04 14.72 -7.59
N GLY A 157 14.07 15.64 -7.48
CA GLY A 157 13.98 16.58 -6.36
C GLY A 157 13.79 15.89 -5.01
N CYS A 158 12.90 14.88 -4.95
CA CYS A 158 12.70 14.10 -3.75
C CYS A 158 13.95 13.29 -3.33
N ILE A 159 14.63 12.66 -4.29
CA ILE A 159 15.87 11.90 -4.06
C ILE A 159 16.98 12.84 -3.55
N GLU A 160 17.17 13.99 -4.19
CA GLU A 160 18.15 15.00 -3.75
C GLU A 160 17.88 15.45 -2.32
N TYR A 161 16.62 15.76 -1.99
CA TYR A 161 16.24 16.15 -0.63
C TYR A 161 16.60 15.07 0.39
N TRP A 162 16.19 13.83 0.17
CA TRP A 162 16.42 12.78 1.16
C TRP A 162 17.88 12.32 1.21
N ARG A 163 18.51 12.06 0.05
CA ARG A 163 19.88 11.55 -0.02
C ARG A 163 20.91 12.63 0.33
N ASP A 164 20.81 13.81 -0.27
CA ASP A 164 21.91 14.79 -0.23
C ASP A 164 21.74 15.81 0.91
N ILE A 165 20.50 16.19 1.24
CA ILE A 165 20.22 17.15 2.32
C ILE A 165 19.99 16.42 3.65
N GLN A 166 19.12 15.41 3.68
CA GLN A 166 18.77 14.67 4.90
C GLN A 166 19.75 13.53 5.23
N ARG A 167 20.65 13.18 4.31
CA ARG A 167 21.65 12.11 4.45
C ARG A 167 21.06 10.71 4.70
N VAL A 168 19.92 10.43 4.09
CA VAL A 168 19.23 9.13 4.13
C VAL A 168 19.83 8.20 3.08
N ASP A 169 20.18 6.98 3.46
CA ASP A 169 20.50 5.93 2.48
C ASP A 169 19.22 5.26 1.97
N LEU A 170 18.67 5.78 0.88
CA LEU A 170 17.45 5.25 0.29
C LEU A 170 17.55 3.76 -0.08
N THR A 171 18.76 3.23 -0.30
CA THR A 171 18.95 1.80 -0.62
C THR A 171 18.63 0.86 0.54
N GLY A 172 18.56 1.38 1.76
CA GLY A 172 18.09 0.68 2.95
C GLY A 172 16.55 0.52 3.02
N TYR A 173 15.80 1.11 2.09
CA TYR A 173 14.33 1.03 2.08
C TYR A 173 13.86 0.02 1.05
N ASN A 174 13.88 -1.26 1.44
CA ASN A 174 13.44 -2.39 0.63
C ASN A 174 12.75 -3.45 1.51
N THR A 175 12.04 -4.37 0.90
CA THR A 175 11.22 -5.35 1.61
C THR A 175 12.03 -6.30 2.50
N ASN A 176 13.28 -6.64 2.14
CA ASN A 176 14.13 -7.47 2.99
C ASN A 176 14.48 -6.76 4.31
N GLU A 177 14.85 -5.49 4.24
CA GLU A 177 15.14 -4.68 5.43
C GLU A 177 13.89 -4.53 6.32
N SER A 178 12.71 -4.33 5.70
CA SER A 178 11.44 -4.28 6.44
C SER A 178 11.07 -5.61 7.10
N ALA A 179 11.41 -6.74 6.48
CA ALA A 179 11.21 -8.07 7.08
C ALA A 179 12.13 -8.31 8.28
N ASP A 180 13.37 -7.85 8.22
CA ASP A 180 14.32 -7.91 9.33
C ASP A 180 13.93 -6.94 10.47
N ASP A 181 13.25 -5.83 10.17
CA ASP A 181 12.66 -4.94 11.19
C ASP A 181 11.62 -5.64 12.06
N LEU A 182 10.81 -6.52 11.46
CA LEU A 182 9.82 -7.30 12.22
C LEU A 182 10.47 -8.32 13.15
N GLU A 183 11.60 -8.91 12.75
CA GLU A 183 12.38 -9.77 13.62
C GLU A 183 13.03 -8.99 14.77
N ASP A 184 13.54 -7.78 14.51
CA ASP A 184 14.07 -6.90 15.55
C ASP A 184 12.96 -6.42 16.50
N LEU A 185 11.77 -6.11 15.99
CA LEU A 185 10.60 -5.79 16.81
C LEU A 185 10.23 -6.97 17.72
N ARG A 186 10.14 -8.20 17.18
CA ARG A 186 9.88 -9.40 17.96
C ARG A 186 10.87 -9.58 19.10
N LYS A 187 12.16 -9.45 18.82
CA LYS A 187 13.24 -9.56 19.81
C LYS A 187 13.14 -8.47 20.88
N ALA A 188 12.92 -7.23 20.47
CA ALA A 188 12.80 -6.10 21.38
C ALA A 188 11.57 -6.19 22.30
N LEU A 189 10.49 -6.81 21.83
CA LEU A 189 9.32 -7.13 22.64
C LEU A 189 9.53 -8.33 23.58
N GLY A 190 10.63 -9.07 23.45
CA GLY A 190 10.88 -10.31 24.20
C GLY A 190 9.92 -11.46 23.78
N ALA A 191 9.28 -11.35 22.63
CA ALA A 191 8.31 -12.34 22.16
C ALA A 191 9.02 -13.55 21.52
N LYS A 192 8.58 -14.76 21.86
CA LYS A 192 9.08 -15.99 21.22
C LYS A 192 8.71 -16.01 19.74
N GLN A 193 7.49 -15.64 19.40
CA GLN A 193 6.93 -15.54 18.05
C GLN A 193 5.97 -14.36 17.99
N ILE A 194 5.68 -13.89 16.78
CA ILE A 194 4.61 -12.91 16.50
C ILE A 194 3.63 -13.50 15.48
N SER A 195 2.39 -13.02 15.49
CA SER A 195 1.42 -13.25 14.43
C SER A 195 1.37 -12.04 13.51
N LEU A 196 1.16 -12.27 12.21
CA LEU A 196 1.05 -11.21 11.22
C LEU A 196 -0.40 -11.04 10.79
N TRP A 197 -0.87 -9.80 10.71
CA TRP A 197 -2.14 -9.43 10.10
C TRP A 197 -1.87 -8.38 9.02
N SER A 198 -2.15 -8.69 7.76
CA SER A 198 -1.63 -7.92 6.64
C SER A 198 -2.63 -7.75 5.51
N ILE A 199 -2.39 -6.73 4.67
CA ILE A 199 -3.17 -6.48 3.45
C ILE A 199 -2.29 -5.96 2.32
N SER A 200 -2.58 -6.41 1.06
CA SER A 200 -1.94 -5.87 -0.15
C SER A 200 -0.40 -5.99 -0.05
N TYR A 201 0.37 -4.93 -0.30
CA TYR A 201 1.82 -4.93 -0.07
C TYR A 201 2.21 -5.46 1.34
N GLY A 202 1.39 -5.23 2.37
CA GLY A 202 1.64 -5.83 3.70
C GLY A 202 1.71 -7.36 3.67
N THR A 203 1.03 -8.02 2.72
CA THR A 203 1.15 -9.48 2.51
C THR A 203 2.44 -9.87 1.80
N HIS A 204 2.92 -9.03 0.89
CA HIS A 204 4.24 -9.14 0.26
C HIS A 204 5.35 -9.10 1.33
N LEU A 205 5.26 -8.15 2.27
CA LEU A 205 6.16 -8.07 3.43
C LEU A 205 6.01 -9.30 4.35
N ALA A 206 4.77 -9.74 4.64
CA ALA A 206 4.53 -10.91 5.48
C ALA A 206 5.12 -12.19 4.87
N LEU A 207 4.95 -12.41 3.56
CA LEU A 207 5.53 -13.53 2.82
C LEU A 207 7.06 -13.49 2.87
N THR A 208 7.66 -12.31 2.67
CA THR A 208 9.11 -12.12 2.79
C THR A 208 9.60 -12.40 4.21
N THR A 209 8.86 -11.96 5.23
CA THR A 209 9.20 -12.24 6.63
C THR A 209 9.13 -13.73 6.94
N MET A 210 8.10 -14.45 6.47
CA MET A 210 7.98 -15.89 6.64
C MET A 210 9.09 -16.67 5.91
N ARG A 211 9.60 -16.18 4.78
CA ARG A 211 10.77 -16.76 4.10
C ARG A 211 12.05 -16.57 4.91
N ARG A 212 12.27 -15.35 5.44
CA ARG A 212 13.53 -14.99 6.12
C ARG A 212 13.57 -15.49 7.57
N HIS A 213 12.43 -15.44 8.26
CA HIS A 213 12.30 -15.74 9.69
C HIS A 213 11.14 -16.69 10.00
N PRO A 214 11.05 -17.88 9.36
CA PRO A 214 9.88 -18.75 9.50
C PRO A 214 9.62 -19.20 10.95
N GLN A 215 10.68 -19.35 11.76
CA GLN A 215 10.58 -19.79 13.15
C GLN A 215 10.02 -18.70 14.10
N SER A 216 10.08 -17.44 13.66
CA SER A 216 9.62 -16.28 14.42
C SER A 216 8.13 -16.00 14.23
N ILE A 217 7.47 -16.65 13.27
CA ILE A 217 6.07 -16.41 12.94
C ILE A 217 5.20 -17.53 13.48
N HIS A 218 4.21 -17.16 14.29
CA HIS A 218 3.22 -18.08 14.85
C HIS A 218 2.11 -18.41 13.84
N ARG A 219 1.47 -17.37 13.29
CA ARG A 219 0.40 -17.44 12.28
C ARG A 219 0.40 -16.19 11.41
N ALA A 220 -0.16 -16.27 10.20
CA ALA A 220 -0.31 -15.11 9.34
C ALA A 220 -1.70 -15.03 8.71
N ILE A 221 -2.29 -13.81 8.70
CA ILE A 221 -3.50 -13.47 7.96
C ILE A 221 -3.08 -12.58 6.79
N LEU A 222 -3.35 -13.05 5.57
CA LEU A 222 -2.97 -12.40 4.32
C LEU A 222 -4.24 -12.04 3.54
N ALA A 223 -4.67 -10.78 3.65
CA ALA A 223 -5.83 -10.27 2.92
C ALA A 223 -5.40 -9.55 1.64
N GLY A 224 -6.03 -9.88 0.52
CA GLY A 224 -5.62 -9.32 -0.77
C GLY A 224 -4.14 -9.62 -1.04
N THR A 225 -3.83 -10.87 -1.34
CA THR A 225 -2.46 -11.38 -1.39
C THR A 225 -1.66 -10.80 -2.55
N GLU A 226 -0.55 -10.17 -2.23
CA GLU A 226 0.48 -9.75 -3.17
C GLU A 226 1.76 -10.52 -2.87
N GLY A 227 2.17 -11.40 -3.77
CA GLY A 227 3.40 -12.16 -3.63
C GLY A 227 4.64 -11.36 -4.05
N PRO A 228 5.86 -11.85 -3.72
CA PRO A 228 7.11 -11.19 -4.12
C PRO A 228 7.31 -10.90 -5.61
N ASP A 229 6.68 -11.65 -6.53
CA ASP A 229 6.69 -11.38 -7.98
C ASP A 229 5.39 -10.70 -8.46
N HIS A 230 4.54 -10.19 -7.57
CA HIS A 230 3.24 -9.61 -7.92
C HIS A 230 3.20 -8.08 -7.86
N THR A 231 4.32 -7.42 -7.67
CA THR A 231 4.42 -5.94 -7.70
C THR A 231 3.84 -5.39 -8.99
N TYR A 232 4.17 -6.03 -10.14
CA TYR A 232 3.58 -5.70 -11.43
C TYR A 232 2.37 -6.59 -11.71
N LYS A 233 1.25 -5.96 -12.06
CA LYS A 233 -0.05 -6.63 -12.26
C LYS A 233 -0.12 -7.24 -13.66
N LEU A 234 -0.75 -8.42 -13.78
CA LEU A 234 -1.03 -9.02 -15.09
C LEU A 234 -2.23 -8.33 -15.73
N PRO A 235 -2.12 -7.84 -16.98
CA PRO A 235 -3.23 -7.24 -17.70
C PRO A 235 -4.46 -8.16 -17.83
N SER A 236 -4.25 -9.48 -17.96
CA SER A 236 -5.32 -10.47 -18.00
C SER A 236 -6.17 -10.50 -16.72
N ASN A 237 -5.57 -10.32 -15.53
CA ASN A 237 -6.31 -10.25 -14.28
C ASN A 237 -7.19 -8.99 -14.21
N VAL A 238 -6.68 -7.88 -14.73
CA VAL A 238 -7.40 -6.61 -14.82
C VAL A 238 -8.56 -6.71 -15.82
N GLN A 239 -8.33 -7.33 -16.97
CA GLN A 239 -9.35 -7.58 -17.99
C GLN A 239 -10.45 -8.48 -17.45
N LYS A 240 -10.10 -9.57 -16.76
CA LYS A 240 -11.08 -10.47 -16.13
C LYS A 240 -12.00 -9.74 -15.15
N HIS A 241 -11.46 -8.82 -14.35
CA HIS A 241 -12.28 -8.00 -13.47
C HIS A 241 -13.26 -7.11 -14.24
N LEU A 242 -12.83 -6.51 -15.37
CA LEU A 242 -13.74 -5.72 -16.23
C LEU A 242 -14.87 -6.58 -16.81
N GLU A 243 -14.58 -7.84 -17.17
CA GLU A 243 -15.57 -8.81 -17.64
C GLU A 243 -16.59 -9.17 -16.54
N ASP A 244 -16.10 -9.40 -15.31
CA ASP A 244 -16.96 -9.68 -14.17
C ASP A 244 -17.85 -8.48 -13.83
N LEU A 245 -17.28 -7.27 -13.89
CA LEU A 245 -18.00 -6.03 -13.72
C LEU A 245 -19.06 -5.83 -14.82
N ALA A 246 -18.74 -6.11 -16.07
CA ALA A 246 -19.67 -6.04 -17.19
C ALA A 246 -20.87 -6.99 -17.01
N ALA A 247 -20.61 -8.19 -16.47
CA ALA A 247 -21.68 -9.13 -16.14
C ALA A 247 -22.62 -8.60 -15.04
N LEU A 248 -22.05 -7.97 -14.00
CA LEU A 248 -22.86 -7.34 -12.93
C LEU A 248 -23.68 -6.17 -13.45
N ILE A 249 -23.10 -5.31 -14.29
CA ILE A 249 -23.79 -4.17 -14.90
C ILE A 249 -24.96 -4.66 -15.77
N LYS A 250 -24.73 -5.66 -16.60
CA LYS A 250 -25.78 -6.24 -17.46
C LYS A 250 -26.94 -6.83 -16.66
N ALA A 251 -26.66 -7.38 -15.49
CA ALA A 251 -27.65 -7.97 -14.60
C ALA A 251 -28.37 -6.94 -13.72
N ASP A 252 -27.86 -5.71 -13.63
CA ASP A 252 -28.42 -4.66 -12.77
C ASP A 252 -29.76 -4.14 -13.35
N PRO A 253 -30.85 -4.12 -12.55
CA PRO A 253 -32.18 -3.73 -13.03
C PRO A 253 -32.31 -2.25 -13.39
N GLU A 254 -31.45 -1.39 -12.83
CA GLU A 254 -31.53 0.08 -13.04
C GLU A 254 -30.74 0.51 -14.28
N ILE A 255 -29.52 -0.04 -14.48
CA ILE A 255 -28.60 0.44 -15.52
C ILE A 255 -28.34 -0.58 -16.65
N GLY A 256 -28.67 -1.86 -16.45
CA GLY A 256 -28.33 -2.91 -17.40
C GLY A 256 -28.98 -2.77 -18.77
N LYS A 257 -30.18 -2.14 -18.83
CA LYS A 257 -30.88 -1.84 -20.10
C LYS A 257 -30.18 -0.77 -20.92
N ASP A 258 -29.61 0.23 -20.25
CA ASP A 258 -28.92 1.37 -20.87
C ASP A 258 -27.46 1.02 -21.24
N ILE A 259 -26.87 0.02 -20.55
CA ILE A 259 -25.51 -0.45 -20.79
C ILE A 259 -25.51 -1.99 -20.97
N PRO A 260 -26.05 -2.53 -22.08
CA PRO A 260 -26.10 -3.96 -22.31
C PRO A 260 -24.72 -4.58 -22.62
N ASP A 261 -23.77 -3.78 -23.11
CA ASP A 261 -22.39 -4.15 -23.42
C ASP A 261 -21.42 -3.10 -22.86
N PHE A 262 -21.00 -3.28 -21.63
CA PHE A 262 -20.10 -2.33 -20.97
C PHE A 262 -18.69 -2.32 -21.59
N LEU A 263 -18.16 -3.47 -21.97
CA LEU A 263 -16.82 -3.53 -22.59
C LEU A 263 -16.80 -2.87 -23.96
N GLY A 264 -17.83 -3.09 -24.76
CA GLY A 264 -18.01 -2.42 -26.05
C GLY A 264 -18.16 -0.91 -25.87
N LEU A 265 -18.90 -0.47 -24.84
CA LEU A 265 -19.01 0.96 -24.50
C LEU A 265 -17.65 1.56 -24.11
N MET A 266 -16.87 0.89 -23.25
CA MET A 266 -15.52 1.33 -22.89
C MET A 266 -14.63 1.44 -24.13
N LYS A 267 -14.61 0.40 -24.96
CA LYS A 267 -13.82 0.38 -26.19
C LYS A 267 -14.19 1.54 -27.12
N SER A 268 -15.47 1.79 -27.36
CA SER A 268 -15.92 2.87 -28.23
C SER A 268 -15.49 4.26 -27.75
N VAL A 269 -15.51 4.48 -26.42
CA VAL A 269 -15.04 5.74 -25.82
C VAL A 269 -13.52 5.86 -25.95
N PHE A 270 -12.77 4.78 -25.71
CA PHE A 270 -11.32 4.79 -25.90
C PHE A 270 -10.92 5.06 -27.37
N ASP A 271 -11.54 4.39 -28.34
CA ASP A 271 -11.28 4.58 -29.77
C ASP A 271 -11.58 6.02 -30.19
N ARG A 272 -12.69 6.60 -29.70
CA ARG A 272 -13.03 8.01 -29.95
C ARG A 272 -11.98 8.96 -29.39
N LEU A 273 -11.52 8.75 -28.15
CA LEU A 273 -10.53 9.61 -27.49
C LEU A 273 -9.13 9.46 -28.07
N ASP A 274 -8.81 8.30 -28.63
CA ASP A 274 -7.56 8.04 -29.35
C ASP A 274 -7.53 8.79 -30.68
N ALA A 275 -8.65 8.75 -31.43
CA ALA A 275 -8.81 9.47 -32.70
C ALA A 275 -8.93 10.99 -32.52
N GLN A 276 -9.62 11.43 -31.45
CA GLN A 276 -9.94 12.84 -31.21
C GLN A 276 -9.94 13.17 -29.73
N PRO A 277 -8.78 13.55 -29.14
CA PRO A 277 -8.72 14.08 -27.79
C PRO A 277 -9.68 15.27 -27.58
N GLN A 278 -10.25 15.39 -26.38
CA GLN A 278 -11.23 16.41 -26.05
C GLN A 278 -10.62 17.47 -25.13
N THR A 279 -10.79 18.75 -25.47
CA THR A 279 -10.42 19.87 -24.61
C THR A 279 -11.64 20.30 -23.81
N VAL A 280 -11.56 20.18 -22.49
CA VAL A 280 -12.66 20.44 -21.56
C VAL A 280 -12.29 21.61 -20.65
N GLU A 281 -13.17 22.58 -20.52
CA GLU A 281 -13.02 23.68 -19.58
C GLU A 281 -13.62 23.29 -18.22
N VAL A 282 -12.79 23.34 -17.17
CA VAL A 282 -13.20 22.99 -15.80
C VAL A 282 -12.69 24.03 -14.82
N MET A 283 -13.42 24.24 -13.72
CA MET A 283 -13.01 25.16 -12.67
C MET A 283 -11.91 24.52 -11.81
N ASP A 284 -10.78 25.18 -11.71
CA ASP A 284 -9.71 24.84 -10.79
C ASP A 284 -10.16 25.17 -9.35
N PRO A 285 -10.29 24.18 -8.46
CA PRO A 285 -10.76 24.42 -7.10
C PRO A 285 -9.79 25.25 -6.26
N ARG A 286 -8.51 25.33 -6.64
CA ARG A 286 -7.46 26.07 -5.92
C ARG A 286 -7.43 27.54 -6.30
N THR A 287 -7.47 27.85 -7.61
CA THR A 287 -7.37 29.20 -8.12
C THR A 287 -8.73 29.86 -8.37
N LYS A 288 -9.83 29.06 -8.39
CA LYS A 288 -11.20 29.48 -8.75
C LYS A 288 -11.30 30.02 -10.19
N GLN A 289 -10.34 29.68 -11.05
CA GLN A 289 -10.33 30.05 -12.47
C GLN A 289 -10.66 28.84 -13.33
N ASN A 290 -11.29 29.11 -14.48
CA ASN A 290 -11.49 28.07 -15.47
C ASN A 290 -10.17 27.77 -16.18
N VAL A 291 -9.86 26.48 -16.34
CA VAL A 291 -8.69 25.98 -17.03
C VAL A 291 -9.10 24.95 -18.08
N LYS A 292 -8.38 24.93 -19.19
CA LYS A 292 -8.59 23.94 -20.24
C LYS A 292 -7.74 22.70 -19.92
N VAL A 293 -8.36 21.53 -19.99
CA VAL A 293 -7.74 20.23 -19.72
C VAL A 293 -7.98 19.33 -20.92
N ILE A 294 -6.92 18.70 -21.41
CA ILE A 294 -7.02 17.73 -22.50
C ILE A 294 -7.28 16.35 -21.91
N VAL A 295 -8.39 15.74 -22.32
CA VAL A 295 -8.77 14.36 -21.99
C VAL A 295 -8.61 13.50 -23.23
N ASN A 296 -7.81 12.46 -23.13
CA ASN A 296 -7.59 11.46 -24.18
C ASN A 296 -7.70 10.03 -23.62
N LYS A 297 -7.43 9.01 -24.44
CA LYS A 297 -7.46 7.61 -24.03
C LYS A 297 -6.57 7.33 -22.80
N PHE A 298 -5.33 7.85 -22.79
CA PHE A 298 -4.40 7.66 -21.68
C PHE A 298 -4.97 8.16 -20.34
N VAL A 299 -5.56 9.35 -20.32
CA VAL A 299 -6.18 9.91 -19.11
C VAL A 299 -7.27 8.99 -18.57
N LEU A 300 -8.15 8.51 -19.44
CA LEU A 300 -9.28 7.69 -19.01
C LEU A 300 -8.83 6.28 -18.59
N GLN A 301 -7.87 5.67 -19.31
CA GLN A 301 -7.24 4.41 -18.89
C GLN A 301 -6.57 4.55 -17.53
N TYR A 302 -5.83 5.64 -17.29
CA TYR A 302 -5.16 5.92 -16.03
C TYR A 302 -6.16 6.06 -14.87
N ILE A 303 -7.25 6.82 -15.08
CA ILE A 303 -8.33 6.99 -14.07
C ILE A 303 -8.94 5.63 -13.70
N VAL A 304 -9.24 4.80 -14.70
CA VAL A 304 -9.80 3.46 -14.47
C VAL A 304 -8.81 2.59 -13.72
N ALA A 305 -7.56 2.49 -14.17
CA ALA A 305 -6.53 1.63 -13.59
C ALA A 305 -6.23 1.96 -12.12
N ASN A 306 -6.23 3.24 -11.75
CA ASN A 306 -6.00 3.66 -10.36
C ASN A 306 -7.17 3.33 -9.42
N ASN A 307 -8.37 3.11 -9.96
CA ASN A 307 -9.58 2.90 -9.18
C ASN A 307 -10.17 1.49 -9.35
N ILE A 308 -9.63 0.68 -10.26
CA ILE A 308 -10.15 -0.67 -10.52
C ILE A 308 -10.01 -1.58 -9.30
N GLY A 309 -11.01 -2.41 -9.08
CA GLY A 309 -11.05 -3.34 -7.95
C GLY A 309 -11.24 -2.66 -6.58
N THR A 310 -11.62 -1.39 -6.55
CA THR A 310 -11.96 -0.63 -5.33
C THR A 310 -13.44 -0.28 -5.31
N THR A 311 -13.91 0.35 -4.23
CA THR A 311 -15.31 0.84 -4.14
C THR A 311 -15.66 1.87 -5.21
N VAL A 312 -14.67 2.59 -5.76
CA VAL A 312 -14.84 3.58 -6.85
C VAL A 312 -15.26 2.91 -8.17
N THR A 313 -14.97 1.62 -8.36
CA THR A 313 -15.38 0.83 -9.53
C THR A 313 -16.89 0.94 -9.82
N ALA A 314 -17.71 1.11 -8.79
CA ALA A 314 -19.15 1.31 -8.91
C ALA A 314 -19.56 2.56 -9.72
N ASN A 315 -18.64 3.51 -9.93
CA ASN A 315 -18.87 4.73 -10.72
C ASN A 315 -18.53 4.55 -12.21
N PHE A 316 -17.88 3.46 -12.60
CA PHE A 316 -17.42 3.27 -13.98
C PHE A 316 -18.55 3.23 -15.01
N PRO A 317 -19.71 2.58 -14.76
CA PRO A 317 -20.82 2.61 -15.72
C PRO A 317 -21.27 4.04 -16.03
N ALA A 318 -21.47 4.88 -15.01
CA ALA A 318 -21.87 6.26 -15.17
C ALA A 318 -20.78 7.11 -15.86
N LEU A 319 -19.52 6.88 -15.54
CA LEU A 319 -18.36 7.54 -16.17
C LEU A 319 -18.37 7.32 -17.69
N PHE A 320 -18.45 6.06 -18.12
CA PHE A 320 -18.40 5.70 -19.55
C PHE A 320 -19.70 6.04 -20.28
N TYR A 321 -20.84 5.93 -19.64
CA TYR A 321 -22.12 6.35 -20.22
C TYR A 321 -22.11 7.86 -20.55
N ARG A 322 -21.68 8.70 -19.60
CA ARG A 322 -21.56 10.16 -19.82
C ARG A 322 -20.50 10.49 -20.89
N ALA A 323 -19.35 9.82 -20.82
CA ALA A 323 -18.30 10.01 -21.83
C ALA A 323 -18.77 9.66 -23.24
N SER A 324 -19.60 8.62 -23.41
CA SER A 324 -20.20 8.25 -24.70
C SER A 324 -21.14 9.34 -25.26
N LYS A 325 -21.78 10.10 -24.37
CA LYS A 325 -22.62 11.27 -24.71
C LYS A 325 -21.80 12.56 -24.92
N GLY A 326 -20.48 12.51 -24.72
CA GLY A 326 -19.57 13.63 -24.91
C GLY A 326 -19.29 14.46 -23.64
N ASP A 327 -19.77 14.01 -22.46
CA ASP A 327 -19.43 14.67 -21.20
C ASP A 327 -18.14 14.08 -20.61
N PHE A 328 -17.05 14.83 -20.74
CA PHE A 328 -15.75 14.53 -20.18
C PHE A 328 -15.38 15.45 -18.99
N THR A 329 -16.33 16.15 -18.41
CA THR A 329 -16.10 17.09 -17.29
C THR A 329 -15.49 16.39 -16.07
N ASN A 330 -16.01 15.21 -15.70
CA ASN A 330 -15.47 14.46 -14.56
C ASN A 330 -14.05 13.95 -14.83
N PRO A 331 -13.72 13.28 -15.94
CA PRO A 331 -12.34 12.92 -16.29
C PRO A 331 -11.39 14.10 -16.28
N ALA A 332 -11.78 15.24 -16.82
CA ALA A 332 -10.98 16.46 -16.83
C ALA A 332 -10.68 16.97 -15.43
N GLN A 333 -11.68 17.00 -14.55
CA GLN A 333 -11.52 17.44 -13.16
C GLN A 333 -10.61 16.48 -12.38
N VAL A 334 -10.75 15.15 -12.57
CA VAL A 334 -9.92 14.14 -11.95
C VAL A 334 -8.46 14.29 -12.43
N TRP A 335 -8.25 14.44 -13.75
CA TRP A 335 -6.90 14.64 -14.31
C TRP A 335 -6.25 15.93 -13.80
N LEU A 336 -7.00 17.03 -13.71
CA LEU A 336 -6.50 18.28 -13.14
C LEU A 336 -6.00 18.08 -11.70
N ASN A 337 -6.71 17.31 -10.89
CA ASN A 337 -6.29 17.02 -9.53
C ASN A 337 -5.02 16.13 -9.49
N ILE A 338 -4.98 15.08 -10.33
CA ILE A 338 -3.82 14.18 -10.46
C ILE A 338 -2.58 14.95 -10.92
N SER A 339 -2.73 15.85 -11.90
CA SER A 339 -1.63 16.64 -12.46
C SER A 339 -0.91 17.56 -11.46
N ARG A 340 -1.49 17.71 -10.27
CA ARG A 340 -1.01 18.61 -9.20
C ARG A 340 -0.90 17.93 -7.84
N GLN A 341 -1.02 16.62 -7.79
CA GLN A 341 -0.82 15.87 -6.53
C GLN A 341 0.66 15.78 -6.18
N GLU A 342 0.95 15.46 -4.95
CA GLU A 342 2.31 15.12 -4.52
C GLU A 342 2.72 13.77 -5.11
N LEU A 343 4.03 13.56 -5.26
CA LEU A 343 4.56 12.28 -5.76
C LEU A 343 4.25 11.12 -4.79
N GLY A 344 4.05 11.42 -3.51
CA GLY A 344 3.73 10.45 -2.47
C GLY A 344 4.94 10.13 -1.58
N SER A 345 5.45 8.90 -1.61
CA SER A 345 6.52 8.49 -0.71
C SER A 345 7.70 7.87 -1.47
N ALA A 346 8.91 8.35 -1.19
CA ALA A 346 10.14 7.75 -1.69
C ALA A 346 10.24 6.27 -1.28
N MET A 347 9.77 5.92 -0.07
CA MET A 347 9.73 4.54 0.40
C MET A 347 8.93 3.65 -0.56
N SER A 348 7.76 4.08 -1.03
CA SER A 348 6.92 3.29 -1.93
C SER A 348 7.65 2.96 -3.24
N TYR A 349 8.28 3.96 -3.86
CA TYR A 349 9.05 3.74 -5.09
C TYR A 349 10.26 2.83 -4.87
N MET A 350 10.99 3.02 -3.77
CA MET A 350 12.13 2.17 -3.43
C MET A 350 11.71 0.72 -3.23
N MET A 351 10.60 0.45 -2.52
CA MET A 351 10.08 -0.90 -2.30
C MET A 351 9.67 -1.58 -3.60
N ASP A 352 8.87 -0.91 -4.44
CA ASP A 352 8.37 -1.47 -5.69
C ASP A 352 9.47 -1.66 -6.72
N CYS A 353 10.38 -0.69 -6.85
CA CYS A 353 11.52 -0.80 -7.76
C CYS A 353 12.50 -1.90 -7.34
N ALA A 354 12.76 -2.06 -6.03
CA ALA A 354 13.63 -3.13 -5.52
C ALA A 354 13.00 -4.52 -5.69
N SER A 355 11.69 -4.62 -5.48
CA SER A 355 10.94 -5.88 -5.67
C SER A 355 10.94 -6.31 -7.13
N GLY A 356 10.70 -5.37 -8.05
CA GLY A 356 10.77 -5.61 -9.50
C GLY A 356 9.84 -6.73 -9.98
N GLN A 357 10.26 -7.44 -11.01
CA GLN A 357 9.56 -8.58 -11.61
C GLN A 357 10.54 -9.56 -12.26
N THR A 358 10.16 -10.83 -12.37
CA THR A 358 10.91 -11.81 -13.15
C THR A 358 10.83 -11.51 -14.65
N ALA A 359 11.80 -12.03 -15.43
CA ALA A 359 11.77 -11.93 -16.89
C ALA A 359 10.52 -12.56 -17.49
N VAL A 360 10.10 -13.72 -16.95
CA VAL A 360 8.89 -14.45 -17.38
C VAL A 360 7.64 -13.57 -17.18
N ARG A 361 7.51 -12.93 -16.02
CA ARG A 361 6.37 -12.04 -15.74
C ARG A 361 6.36 -10.82 -16.66
N ARG A 362 7.52 -10.23 -16.92
CA ARG A 362 7.65 -9.09 -17.86
C ARG A 362 7.20 -9.43 -19.27
N GLU A 363 7.64 -10.58 -19.79
CA GLU A 363 7.23 -11.07 -21.10
C GLU A 363 5.72 -11.37 -21.15
N GLN A 364 5.17 -11.91 -20.09
CA GLN A 364 3.74 -12.15 -19.96
C GLN A 364 2.95 -10.85 -19.99
N ILE A 365 3.34 -9.85 -19.19
CA ILE A 365 2.70 -8.52 -19.20
C ILE A 365 2.74 -7.89 -20.59
N ALA A 366 3.89 -7.91 -21.24
CA ALA A 366 4.06 -7.31 -22.59
C ALA A 366 3.22 -8.02 -23.66
N ARG A 367 2.97 -9.32 -23.53
CA ARG A 367 2.07 -10.07 -24.40
C ARG A 367 0.61 -9.74 -24.12
N GLU A 368 0.19 -9.83 -22.87
CA GLU A 368 -1.20 -9.63 -22.47
C GLU A 368 -1.68 -8.18 -22.66
N ALA A 369 -0.80 -7.20 -22.53
CA ALA A 369 -1.11 -5.79 -22.75
C ALA A 369 -1.69 -5.52 -24.15
N LYS A 370 -1.29 -6.30 -25.16
CA LYS A 370 -1.77 -6.16 -26.55
C LYS A 370 -3.21 -6.63 -26.76
N GLU A 371 -3.73 -7.41 -25.82
CA GLU A 371 -5.02 -8.11 -25.93
C GLU A 371 -6.07 -7.57 -24.98
N THR A 372 -5.72 -6.57 -24.13
CA THR A 372 -6.59 -6.08 -23.04
C THR A 372 -6.92 -4.59 -23.23
N LEU A 373 -8.12 -4.18 -22.75
CA LEU A 373 -8.63 -2.81 -22.90
C LEU A 373 -7.79 -1.75 -22.18
N LEU A 374 -7.16 -2.11 -21.07
CA LEU A 374 -6.34 -1.20 -20.28
C LEU A 374 -4.85 -1.35 -20.56
N GLU A 375 -4.47 -2.26 -21.46
CA GLU A 375 -3.07 -2.54 -21.75
C GLU A 375 -2.28 -2.83 -20.45
N ASP A 376 -1.10 -2.23 -20.26
CA ASP A 376 -0.32 -2.35 -19.02
C ASP A 376 -0.42 -1.13 -18.09
N ILE A 377 -1.38 -0.24 -18.31
CA ILE A 377 -1.49 1.04 -17.57
C ILE A 377 -1.63 0.85 -16.06
N SER A 378 -2.11 -0.31 -15.60
CA SER A 378 -2.19 -0.64 -14.17
C SER A 378 -0.81 -0.75 -13.50
N ASN A 379 0.26 -0.83 -14.28
CA ASN A 379 1.64 -0.84 -13.82
C ASN A 379 2.31 0.54 -13.90
N PHE A 380 1.65 1.53 -14.51
CA PHE A 380 2.20 2.87 -14.61
C PHE A 380 2.46 3.48 -13.19
N PRO A 381 3.59 4.14 -12.93
CA PRO A 381 4.66 4.53 -13.88
C PRO A 381 5.84 3.54 -13.97
N PHE A 382 5.64 2.29 -13.60
CA PHE A 382 6.68 1.26 -13.59
C PHE A 382 6.75 0.51 -14.94
N PRO A 383 7.95 0.06 -15.35
CA PRO A 383 9.24 0.15 -14.63
C PRO A 383 10.00 1.47 -14.85
N GLU A 384 9.51 2.37 -15.73
CA GLU A 384 10.26 3.52 -16.24
C GLU A 384 10.76 4.47 -15.14
N ILE A 385 9.95 4.66 -14.08
CA ILE A 385 10.32 5.56 -12.96
C ILE A 385 11.51 5.01 -12.15
N CYS A 386 11.74 3.69 -12.16
CA CYS A 386 12.78 3.05 -11.35
C CYS A 386 14.21 3.42 -11.77
N GLU A 387 14.41 3.89 -13.01
CA GLU A 387 15.72 4.37 -13.47
C GLU A 387 16.22 5.57 -12.65
N GLU A 388 15.30 6.41 -12.14
CA GLU A 388 15.65 7.54 -11.28
C GLU A 388 15.97 7.07 -9.85
N TRP A 389 15.16 6.17 -9.28
CA TRP A 389 15.27 5.74 -7.90
C TRP A 389 16.49 4.88 -7.63
N LYS A 390 17.00 4.16 -8.62
CA LYS A 390 18.20 3.27 -8.53
C LYS A 390 18.12 2.33 -7.33
N ALA A 391 16.93 1.82 -7.05
CA ALA A 391 16.72 0.85 -5.99
C ALA A 391 17.53 -0.44 -6.26
N PRO A 392 18.11 -1.07 -5.23
CA PRO A 392 18.81 -2.33 -5.40
C PRO A 392 17.82 -3.43 -5.81
N ASP A 393 18.09 -4.12 -6.92
CA ASP A 393 17.27 -5.28 -7.33
C ASP A 393 17.43 -6.41 -6.31
N LEU A 394 16.32 -6.87 -5.73
CA LEU A 394 16.31 -7.97 -4.76
C LEU A 394 16.52 -9.34 -5.41
N GLY A 395 16.44 -9.43 -6.72
CA GLY A 395 16.77 -10.61 -7.53
C GLY A 395 15.70 -11.70 -7.54
N ASP A 396 15.90 -12.70 -8.40
CA ASP A 396 14.92 -13.76 -8.65
C ASP A 396 14.74 -14.70 -7.45
N GLN A 397 15.74 -14.82 -6.56
CA GLN A 397 15.58 -15.58 -5.32
C GLN A 397 14.52 -14.92 -4.42
N PHE A 398 14.49 -13.59 -4.36
CA PHE A 398 13.45 -12.85 -3.63
C PHE A 398 12.05 -13.09 -4.26
N ARG A 399 11.96 -13.13 -5.59
CA ARG A 399 10.70 -13.31 -6.34
C ARG A 399 10.21 -14.75 -6.40
N SER A 400 11.05 -15.72 -6.01
CA SER A 400 10.69 -17.14 -6.06
C SER A 400 9.50 -17.49 -5.16
N PRO A 401 8.80 -18.61 -5.34
CA PRO A 401 7.72 -19.07 -4.46
C PRO A 401 8.17 -19.14 -2.99
N VAL A 402 7.29 -18.74 -2.07
CA VAL A 402 7.53 -18.85 -0.62
C VAL A 402 6.97 -20.17 -0.13
N ILE A 403 7.81 -20.96 0.54
CA ILE A 403 7.44 -22.23 1.15
C ILE A 403 7.76 -22.16 2.63
N ALA A 404 6.75 -22.32 3.48
CA ALA A 404 6.93 -22.30 4.93
C ALA A 404 5.85 -23.15 5.64
N ASN A 405 6.23 -23.76 6.75
CA ASN A 405 5.30 -24.51 7.60
C ASN A 405 4.66 -23.60 8.66
N VAL A 406 4.21 -22.42 8.22
CA VAL A 406 3.48 -21.45 9.04
C VAL A 406 2.00 -21.57 8.70
N PRO A 407 1.09 -21.66 9.68
CA PRO A 407 -0.33 -21.60 9.40
C PRO A 407 -0.71 -20.24 8.81
N VAL A 408 -1.46 -20.24 7.69
CA VAL A 408 -1.86 -19.02 6.96
C VAL A 408 -3.36 -19.01 6.70
N LEU A 409 -4.00 -17.88 7.00
CA LEU A 409 -5.34 -17.55 6.56
C LEU A 409 -5.26 -16.57 5.40
N PHE A 410 -5.65 -17.00 4.21
CA PHE A 410 -5.83 -16.13 3.05
C PHE A 410 -7.25 -15.55 3.06
N ILE A 411 -7.39 -14.28 2.68
CA ILE A 411 -8.69 -13.61 2.52
C ILE A 411 -8.68 -12.89 1.18
N SER A 412 -9.61 -13.24 0.28
CA SER A 412 -9.68 -12.65 -1.05
C SER A 412 -11.10 -12.25 -1.42
N GLY A 413 -11.25 -11.16 -2.18
CA GLY A 413 -12.51 -10.72 -2.77
C GLY A 413 -12.61 -11.12 -4.24
N THR A 414 -13.78 -11.52 -4.71
CA THR A 414 -13.96 -11.90 -6.13
C THR A 414 -13.89 -10.72 -7.08
N LEU A 415 -14.10 -9.51 -6.59
CA LEU A 415 -13.98 -8.25 -7.35
C LEU A 415 -12.72 -7.45 -7.00
N ASP A 416 -11.72 -8.09 -6.38
CA ASP A 416 -10.41 -7.47 -6.13
C ASP A 416 -9.51 -7.63 -7.37
N ALA A 417 -9.41 -6.58 -8.18
CA ALA A 417 -8.53 -6.55 -9.36
C ALA A 417 -7.07 -6.22 -9.03
N ARG A 418 -6.80 -5.67 -7.82
CA ARG A 418 -5.45 -5.30 -7.41
C ARG A 418 -4.65 -6.52 -6.97
N THR A 419 -5.32 -7.39 -6.23
CA THR A 419 -4.76 -8.63 -5.70
C THR A 419 -5.78 -9.76 -5.87
N PRO A 420 -5.95 -10.25 -7.11
CA PRO A 420 -6.99 -11.22 -7.44
C PRO A 420 -6.79 -12.55 -6.71
N ILE A 421 -7.84 -13.34 -6.62
CA ILE A 421 -7.85 -14.67 -5.97
C ILE A 421 -6.70 -15.55 -6.48
N SER A 422 -6.38 -15.47 -7.78
CA SER A 422 -5.28 -16.22 -8.39
C SER A 422 -3.93 -16.03 -7.69
N ASN A 423 -3.67 -14.81 -7.17
CA ASN A 423 -2.46 -14.53 -6.42
C ASN A 423 -2.40 -15.35 -5.11
N ALA A 424 -3.51 -15.41 -4.37
CA ALA A 424 -3.60 -16.21 -3.15
C ALA A 424 -3.45 -17.71 -3.47
N GLU A 425 -4.13 -18.20 -4.51
CA GLU A 425 -4.07 -19.61 -4.92
C GLU A 425 -2.66 -20.02 -5.39
N GLU A 426 -1.89 -19.12 -5.98
CA GLU A 426 -0.51 -19.37 -6.35
C GLU A 426 0.35 -19.62 -5.11
N TYR A 427 0.28 -18.71 -4.11
CA TYR A 427 1.11 -18.81 -2.91
C TYR A 427 0.64 -19.86 -1.91
N ARG A 428 -0.65 -20.21 -1.90
CA ARG A 428 -1.18 -21.30 -1.05
C ARG A 428 -0.48 -22.63 -1.26
N LYS A 429 0.03 -22.87 -2.45
CA LYS A 429 0.80 -24.09 -2.78
C LYS A 429 2.04 -24.28 -1.89
N GLY A 430 2.60 -23.18 -1.38
CA GLY A 430 3.74 -23.18 -0.47
C GLY A 430 3.38 -23.29 1.03
N PHE A 431 2.08 -23.30 1.37
CA PHE A 431 1.59 -23.29 2.75
C PHE A 431 0.62 -24.45 3.00
N PRO A 432 1.10 -25.65 3.36
CA PRO A 432 0.25 -26.83 3.52
C PRO A 432 -0.82 -26.66 4.61
N ASN A 433 -0.57 -25.81 5.62
CA ASN A 433 -1.49 -25.50 6.72
C ASN A 433 -2.23 -24.19 6.47
N SER A 434 -2.81 -24.02 5.28
CA SER A 434 -3.54 -22.79 4.93
C SER A 434 -5.05 -23.01 4.80
N THR A 435 -5.80 -21.96 5.17
CA THR A 435 -7.23 -21.83 4.93
C THR A 435 -7.46 -20.60 4.06
N HIS A 436 -8.52 -20.59 3.23
CA HIS A 436 -8.86 -19.46 2.38
C HIS A 436 -10.31 -19.04 2.57
N ILE A 437 -10.53 -17.81 3.00
CA ILE A 437 -11.85 -17.14 2.99
C ILE A 437 -11.99 -16.40 1.67
N ILE A 438 -13.00 -16.76 0.88
CA ILE A 438 -13.37 -16.08 -0.36
C ILE A 438 -14.64 -15.26 -0.10
N ILE A 439 -14.58 -13.96 -0.40
CA ILE A 439 -15.69 -13.03 -0.20
C ILE A 439 -16.24 -12.64 -1.57
N GLU A 440 -17.40 -13.21 -1.90
CA GLU A 440 -18.10 -12.92 -3.15
C GLU A 440 -18.56 -11.45 -3.18
N GLY A 441 -18.27 -10.73 -4.26
CA GLY A 441 -18.61 -9.33 -4.46
C GLY A 441 -17.70 -8.34 -3.72
N ALA A 442 -16.74 -8.78 -2.90
CA ALA A 442 -15.83 -7.86 -2.24
C ALA A 442 -14.74 -7.36 -3.19
N VAL A 443 -14.49 -6.06 -3.11
CA VAL A 443 -13.37 -5.35 -3.74
C VAL A 443 -12.20 -5.22 -2.76
N HIS A 444 -11.08 -4.67 -3.23
CA HIS A 444 -9.87 -4.43 -2.44
C HIS A 444 -10.09 -3.53 -1.22
N SER A 445 -9.24 -3.64 -0.19
CA SER A 445 -9.18 -2.81 1.02
C SER A 445 -10.19 -3.21 2.10
N ASP A 446 -10.96 -2.27 2.64
CA ASP A 446 -11.88 -2.47 3.77
C ASP A 446 -12.92 -3.56 3.55
N PRO A 447 -13.48 -3.77 2.35
CA PRO A 447 -14.42 -4.86 2.11
C PRO A 447 -13.86 -6.25 2.41
N LEU A 448 -12.55 -6.46 2.32
CA LEU A 448 -11.90 -7.73 2.69
C LEU A 448 -11.95 -8.03 4.20
N PHE A 449 -12.28 -7.03 5.02
CA PHE A 449 -12.36 -7.19 6.48
C PHE A 449 -13.71 -6.84 7.07
N LEU A 450 -14.47 -5.92 6.43
CA LEU A 450 -15.62 -5.26 7.05
C LEU A 450 -16.95 -5.56 6.34
N SER A 451 -16.96 -6.25 5.19
CA SER A 451 -18.20 -6.54 4.47
C SER A 451 -19.12 -7.54 5.18
N SER A 452 -18.58 -8.29 6.16
CA SER A 452 -19.38 -9.22 6.99
C SER A 452 -18.71 -9.45 8.34
N PRO A 453 -19.47 -9.55 9.45
CA PRO A 453 -18.91 -9.92 10.77
C PRO A 453 -18.28 -11.32 10.78
N LYS A 454 -18.71 -12.23 9.89
CA LYS A 454 -18.13 -13.56 9.76
C LYS A 454 -16.64 -13.57 9.40
N ILE A 455 -16.14 -12.49 8.78
CA ILE A 455 -14.72 -12.35 8.45
C ILE A 455 -13.92 -12.20 9.75
N LYS A 456 -14.35 -11.30 10.63
CA LYS A 456 -13.74 -11.12 11.96
C LYS A 456 -13.77 -12.43 12.76
N ASP A 457 -14.91 -13.13 12.75
CA ASP A 457 -15.07 -14.39 13.50
C ASP A 457 -14.08 -15.44 12.96
N GLY A 458 -13.95 -15.59 11.64
CA GLY A 458 -12.97 -16.49 11.01
C GLY A 458 -11.51 -16.11 11.33
N MET A 459 -11.19 -14.81 11.39
CA MET A 459 -9.87 -14.35 11.84
C MET A 459 -9.58 -14.76 13.28
N LEU A 460 -10.56 -14.62 14.20
CA LEU A 460 -10.44 -14.99 15.59
C LEU A 460 -10.31 -16.51 15.76
N GLU A 461 -11.14 -17.33 15.08
CA GLU A 461 -11.04 -18.78 15.04
C GLU A 461 -9.63 -19.22 14.61
N PHE A 462 -9.14 -18.65 13.50
CA PHE A 462 -7.81 -18.96 12.99
C PHE A 462 -6.69 -18.63 13.99
N LEU A 463 -6.73 -17.44 14.59
CA LEU A 463 -5.71 -17.01 15.54
C LEU A 463 -5.73 -17.84 16.85
N LYS A 464 -6.89 -18.36 17.25
CA LYS A 464 -7.04 -19.32 18.36
C LYS A 464 -6.56 -20.74 18.02
N GLY A 465 -6.20 -20.99 16.76
CA GLY A 465 -5.84 -22.33 16.29
C GLY A 465 -7.04 -23.27 16.12
N GLN A 466 -8.23 -22.69 16.03
CA GLN A 466 -9.47 -23.40 15.77
C GLN A 466 -9.71 -23.52 14.26
N PRO A 467 -10.46 -24.54 13.80
CA PRO A 467 -10.90 -24.60 12.41
C PRO A 467 -11.74 -23.37 12.05
N VAL A 468 -11.45 -22.76 10.90
CA VAL A 468 -12.26 -21.66 10.35
C VAL A 468 -13.56 -22.24 9.81
N THR A 469 -14.69 -21.87 10.40
CA THR A 469 -15.99 -22.49 10.12
C THR A 469 -16.64 -21.98 8.84
N VAL A 470 -16.37 -20.73 8.44
CA VAL A 470 -16.97 -20.10 7.25
C VAL A 470 -15.87 -19.63 6.31
N THR A 471 -15.76 -20.28 5.15
CA THR A 471 -14.76 -19.98 4.12
C THR A 471 -15.33 -19.31 2.87
N LYS A 472 -16.66 -19.23 2.75
CA LYS A 472 -17.37 -18.52 1.66
C LYS A 472 -18.34 -17.52 2.27
N ILE A 473 -18.21 -16.26 1.91
CA ILE A 473 -18.98 -15.15 2.45
C ILE A 473 -19.46 -14.30 1.27
N ALA A 474 -20.72 -13.87 1.27
CA ALA A 474 -21.19 -12.86 0.33
C ALA A 474 -21.07 -11.47 0.94
N ALA A 475 -20.45 -10.55 0.23
CA ALA A 475 -20.49 -9.13 0.54
C ALA A 475 -21.85 -8.52 0.14
N PRO A 476 -22.22 -7.35 0.69
CA PRO A 476 -23.35 -6.59 0.17
C PRO A 476 -23.19 -6.33 -1.34
N PRO A 477 -24.26 -6.41 -2.14
CA PRO A 477 -24.20 -6.15 -3.58
C PRO A 477 -23.62 -4.77 -3.87
N MET A 478 -22.82 -4.67 -4.94
CA MET A 478 -22.31 -3.41 -5.44
C MET A 478 -23.48 -2.52 -5.90
N LYS A 479 -23.54 -1.28 -5.42
CA LYS A 479 -24.49 -0.29 -5.85
C LYS A 479 -23.85 0.66 -6.85
N PHE A 480 -24.30 0.59 -8.10
CA PHE A 480 -23.79 1.45 -9.15
C PHE A 480 -24.29 2.92 -9.00
N ALA A 481 -23.45 3.86 -9.41
CA ALA A 481 -23.84 5.25 -9.46
C ALA A 481 -24.87 5.50 -10.58
N PRO A 482 -25.84 6.44 -10.39
CA PRO A 482 -26.80 6.80 -11.43
C PRO A 482 -26.10 7.28 -12.70
N LEU A 483 -26.60 6.87 -13.86
CA LEU A 483 -26.02 7.20 -15.17
C LEU A 483 -26.07 8.71 -15.45
N GLU A 484 -27.17 9.36 -15.08
CA GLU A 484 -27.37 10.81 -15.23
C GLU A 484 -27.21 11.53 -13.88
N LYS A 485 -26.72 12.78 -13.95
CA LYS A 485 -26.73 13.64 -12.77
C LYS A 485 -28.19 14.05 -12.51
N LYS A 486 -28.70 13.71 -11.33
CA LYS A 486 -29.98 14.26 -10.87
C LYS A 486 -29.85 15.74 -10.54
#